data_3fa225115cb794d07f418489f78a673c
#
_entry.id   3fa225115cb794d07f418489f78a673c
#
_cell.length_a   1.000
_cell.length_b   1.000
_cell.length_c   1.000
_cell.angle_alpha   90.00
_cell.angle_beta   90.00
_cell.angle_gamma   90.00
#
_symmetry.space_group_name_H-M   'P 1'
#
loop_
_entity.id
_entity.type
_entity.pdbx_description
1 polymer ?
#
loop_
_entity_poly.entity_id
_entity_poly.type
_entity_poly.pdbx_seq_one_letter_code
_entity_poly.pdbx_strand_id
1 'polypeptide(L)'
;ADLGWHGVDGDRRLAFRRLDDRSGFPWLTASKLPELVRFAPRRRGTADPGSLPTHVRTPEGEELTVFGKELATEVGRRHGSPVEMVHLNRGIFDEASISVITSSTVGEIGRLAAQRPDVRRFRPNILIASTRSIPFEEDEWVGGVLSFGEANESAAVCITNRDERCSMVSFDPDSARPDAEVLKAIVRVRDNQAGVYGAVTRRGRLTIGLPVFFEPAAADRRRQ
;
A
#
# COMPACT_ATOMS: atom_id res chain seq x y z
N ALA A 1 11.81 2.86 -7.96
CA ALA A 1 11.60 1.55 -7.33
C ALA A 1 11.67 0.46 -8.39
N ASP A 2 12.07 -0.73 -8.00
CA ASP A 2 12.07 -1.88 -8.90
C ASP A 2 10.82 -2.72 -8.67
N LEU A 3 10.15 -3.10 -9.75
CA LEU A 3 8.97 -3.93 -9.77
C LEU A 3 9.38 -5.37 -10.08
N GLY A 4 9.39 -6.21 -9.06
CA GLY A 4 9.64 -7.65 -9.16
C GLY A 4 8.33 -8.45 -9.30
N TRP A 5 8.43 -9.78 -9.48
CA TRP A 5 7.24 -10.66 -9.59
C TRP A 5 6.32 -10.64 -8.35
N HIS A 6 6.85 -10.27 -7.20
CA HIS A 6 6.14 -10.24 -5.92
C HIS A 6 5.73 -8.81 -5.49
N GLY A 7 5.70 -7.86 -6.42
CA GLY A 7 5.38 -6.48 -6.15
C GLY A 7 6.60 -5.56 -6.16
N VAL A 8 6.51 -4.41 -5.51
CA VAL A 8 7.63 -3.47 -5.37
C VAL A 8 8.68 -4.07 -4.43
N ASP A 9 9.93 -4.06 -4.87
CA ASP A 9 11.02 -4.65 -4.10
C ASP A 9 11.17 -3.97 -2.72
N GLY A 10 11.24 -4.80 -1.68
CA GLY A 10 11.29 -4.35 -0.29
C GLY A 10 9.93 -4.00 0.34
N ASP A 11 8.85 -3.90 -0.44
CA ASP A 11 7.53 -3.56 0.11
C ASP A 11 6.96 -4.72 0.93
N ARG A 12 6.41 -4.38 2.12
CA ARG A 12 5.73 -5.32 3.05
C ARG A 12 6.54 -6.58 3.41
N ARG A 13 7.88 -6.50 3.29
CA ARG A 13 8.79 -7.62 3.61
C ARG A 13 9.10 -7.74 5.10
N LEU A 14 8.73 -6.77 5.90
CA LEU A 14 8.94 -6.72 7.34
C LEU A 14 7.60 -6.66 8.05
N ALA A 15 7.43 -7.50 9.06
CA ALA A 15 6.24 -7.51 9.89
C ALA A 15 6.58 -7.82 11.35
N PHE A 16 5.81 -7.26 12.27
CA PHE A 16 5.84 -7.68 13.66
C PHE A 16 4.90 -8.87 13.85
N ARG A 17 5.46 -9.97 14.33
CA ARG A 17 4.72 -11.15 14.75
C ARG A 17 4.40 -11.04 16.23
N ARG A 18 3.15 -11.23 16.62
CA ARG A 18 2.72 -11.32 18.02
C ARG A 18 3.06 -12.71 18.55
N LEU A 19 3.78 -12.79 19.67
CA LEU A 19 4.24 -14.06 20.22
C LEU A 19 3.19 -14.80 21.05
N ASP A 20 2.16 -14.09 21.50
CA ASP A 20 1.03 -14.61 22.24
C ASP A 20 -0.14 -15.09 21.35
N ASP A 21 -0.09 -14.77 20.07
CA ASP A 21 -1.15 -15.13 19.11
C ASP A 21 -0.87 -16.48 18.44
N ARG A 22 -1.80 -17.40 18.61
CA ARG A 22 -1.78 -18.74 17.98
C ARG A 22 -2.73 -18.86 16.78
N SER A 23 -3.31 -17.74 16.32
CA SER A 23 -4.17 -17.74 15.15
C SER A 23 -3.36 -17.92 13.86
N GLY A 24 -4.04 -18.18 12.76
CA GLY A 24 -3.42 -18.22 11.43
C GLY A 24 -2.93 -16.84 10.93
N PHE A 25 -3.23 -15.75 11.67
CA PHE A 25 -2.81 -14.38 11.34
C PHE A 25 -2.16 -13.70 12.55
N PRO A 26 -0.92 -14.07 12.90
CA PRO A 26 -0.23 -13.55 14.09
C PRO A 26 0.36 -12.16 13.90
N TRP A 27 0.13 -11.51 12.79
CA TRP A 27 0.75 -10.23 12.47
C TRP A 27 0.15 -9.07 13.25
N LEU A 28 1.01 -8.19 13.75
CA LEU A 28 0.59 -6.95 14.36
C LEU A 28 0.29 -5.93 13.26
N THR A 29 -0.95 -5.51 13.20
CA THR A 29 -1.42 -4.51 12.23
C THR A 29 -1.77 -3.20 12.93
N ALA A 30 -1.91 -2.12 12.17
CA ALA A 30 -2.31 -0.84 12.75
C ALA A 30 -3.76 -0.84 13.26
N SER A 31 -4.61 -1.80 12.89
CA SER A 31 -5.92 -1.98 13.54
C SER A 31 -5.79 -2.41 15.00
N LYS A 32 -4.68 -3.04 15.38
CA LYS A 32 -4.36 -3.46 16.77
C LYS A 32 -3.45 -2.46 17.50
N LEU A 33 -2.59 -1.78 16.76
CA LEU A 33 -1.72 -0.72 17.27
C LEU A 33 -1.70 0.44 16.25
N PRO A 34 -2.62 1.40 16.31
CA PRO A 34 -2.71 2.51 15.36
C PRO A 34 -1.41 3.30 15.18
N GLU A 35 -0.64 3.44 16.25
CA GLU A 35 0.65 4.15 16.22
C GLU A 35 1.67 3.56 15.25
N LEU A 36 1.51 2.32 14.77
CA LEU A 36 2.39 1.72 13.76
C LEU A 36 2.47 2.56 12.48
N VAL A 37 1.43 3.32 12.12
CA VAL A 37 1.45 4.20 10.94
C VAL A 37 2.48 5.32 11.07
N ARG A 38 2.94 5.63 12.28
CA ARG A 38 3.92 6.68 12.58
C ARG A 38 5.37 6.17 12.65
N PHE A 39 5.57 4.85 12.69
CA PHE A 39 6.89 4.26 12.62
C PHE A 39 7.41 4.35 11.18
N ALA A 40 8.47 5.11 10.97
CA ALA A 40 8.99 5.41 9.64
C ALA A 40 10.23 4.58 9.33
N PRO A 41 10.15 3.60 8.42
CA PRO A 41 11.31 2.85 7.96
C PRO A 41 12.35 3.78 7.34
N ARG A 42 13.61 3.57 7.67
CA ARG A 42 14.76 4.33 7.21
C ARG A 42 15.85 3.42 6.68
N ARG A 43 16.51 3.87 5.63
CA ARG A 43 17.71 3.22 5.10
C ARG A 43 18.90 4.11 5.41
N ARG A 44 19.94 3.54 6.00
CA ARG A 44 21.22 4.21 6.21
C ARG A 44 22.28 3.58 5.32
N GLY A 45 23.17 4.41 4.78
CA GLY A 45 24.27 3.97 3.89
C GLY A 45 23.88 3.91 2.41
N THR A 46 24.82 3.41 1.61
CA THR A 46 24.75 3.30 0.13
C THR A 46 24.11 2.01 -0.35
N ALA A 47 23.13 1.48 0.38
CA ALA A 47 22.49 0.22 0.03
C ALA A 47 21.69 0.33 -1.29
N ASP A 48 21.63 -0.77 -2.04
CA ASP A 48 20.90 -0.86 -3.30
C ASP A 48 19.44 -0.43 -3.19
N PRO A 49 18.86 0.18 -4.23
CA PRO A 49 17.47 0.68 -4.21
C PRO A 49 16.46 -0.38 -3.89
N GLY A 50 16.52 -1.58 -3.86
CA GLY A 50 15.58 -2.63 -3.45
C GLY A 50 15.84 -3.20 -2.05
N SER A 51 16.90 -2.76 -1.36
CA SER A 51 17.27 -3.32 -0.06
C SER A 51 16.27 -2.94 1.05
N LEU A 52 16.15 -3.80 2.05
CA LEU A 52 15.31 -3.56 3.22
C LEU A 52 15.78 -2.33 4.02
N PRO A 53 14.88 -1.67 4.74
CA PRO A 53 15.26 -0.64 5.68
C PRO A 53 16.17 -1.24 6.77
N THR A 54 17.15 -0.48 7.20
CA THR A 54 18.09 -0.87 8.27
C THR A 54 17.65 -0.37 9.62
N HIS A 55 16.89 0.72 9.66
CA HIS A 55 16.42 1.37 10.88
C HIS A 55 14.94 1.73 10.74
N VAL A 56 14.32 1.98 11.87
CA VAL A 56 12.97 2.54 11.99
C VAL A 56 13.07 3.75 12.92
N ARG A 57 12.51 4.87 12.48
CA ARG A 57 12.34 6.03 13.34
C ARG A 57 11.00 5.91 14.07
N THR A 58 11.04 5.96 15.39
CA THR A 58 9.84 5.95 16.24
C THR A 58 9.04 7.25 16.13
N PRO A 59 7.79 7.28 16.59
CA PRO A 59 7.01 8.52 16.68
C PRO A 59 7.68 9.65 17.45
N GLU A 60 8.55 9.33 18.40
CA GLU A 60 9.30 10.30 19.23
C GLU A 60 10.63 10.73 18.57
N GLY A 61 10.98 10.13 17.43
CA GLY A 61 12.15 10.51 16.65
C GLY A 61 13.40 9.66 16.90
N GLU A 62 13.34 8.69 17.80
CA GLU A 62 14.43 7.74 18.03
C GLU A 62 14.62 6.81 16.83
N GLU A 63 15.87 6.50 16.48
CA GLU A 63 16.19 5.57 15.41
C GLU A 63 16.71 4.24 15.95
N LEU A 64 15.91 3.20 15.78
CA LEU A 64 16.19 1.85 16.23
C LEU A 64 16.50 0.93 15.05
N THR A 65 17.40 -0.04 15.22
CA THR A 65 17.69 -1.04 14.18
C THR A 65 16.51 -1.96 13.98
N VAL A 66 16.21 -2.32 12.70
CA VAL A 66 15.04 -3.14 12.32
C VAL A 66 14.99 -4.46 13.09
N PHE A 67 16.11 -5.17 13.18
CA PHE A 67 16.20 -6.45 13.89
C PHE A 67 16.77 -6.33 15.30
N GLY A 68 16.84 -5.10 15.83
CA GLY A 68 17.26 -4.86 17.21
C GLY A 68 16.19 -5.27 18.20
N LYS A 69 16.63 -5.72 19.38
CA LYS A 69 15.72 -6.04 20.50
C LYS A 69 14.96 -4.81 20.99
N GLU A 70 15.57 -3.64 20.87
CA GLU A 70 15.00 -2.37 21.31
C GLU A 70 13.73 -2.03 20.54
N LEU A 71 13.72 -2.22 19.22
CA LEU A 71 12.52 -1.98 18.39
C LEU A 71 11.39 -2.93 18.76
N ALA A 72 11.67 -4.23 18.87
CA ALA A 72 10.68 -5.21 19.26
C ALA A 72 10.13 -4.95 20.69
N THR A 73 11.00 -4.55 21.62
CA THR A 73 10.62 -4.19 23.00
C THR A 73 9.72 -2.95 23.00
N GLU A 74 10.06 -1.90 22.26
CA GLU A 74 9.27 -0.67 22.21
C GLU A 74 7.89 -0.91 21.59
N VAL A 75 7.81 -1.64 20.48
CA VAL A 75 6.52 -1.97 19.86
C VAL A 75 5.71 -2.90 20.76
N GLY A 76 6.32 -3.90 21.38
CA GLY A 76 5.66 -4.80 22.34
C GLY A 76 5.11 -4.07 23.56
N ARG A 77 5.86 -3.11 24.10
CA ARG A 77 5.42 -2.25 25.22
C ARG A 77 4.17 -1.43 24.85
N ARG A 78 4.12 -0.86 23.63
CA ARG A 78 2.95 -0.11 23.14
C ARG A 78 1.77 -1.02 22.88
N HIS A 79 2.02 -2.20 22.34
CA HIS A 79 0.98 -3.18 22.07
C HIS A 79 0.43 -3.87 23.34
N GLY A 80 1.21 -3.93 24.39
CA GLY A 80 0.87 -4.64 25.63
C GLY A 80 1.20 -6.14 25.61
N SER A 81 1.86 -6.65 24.57
CA SER A 81 2.27 -8.06 24.45
C SER A 81 3.57 -8.17 23.64
N PRO A 82 4.39 -9.21 23.89
CA PRO A 82 5.65 -9.40 23.19
C PRO A 82 5.46 -9.59 21.68
N VAL A 83 6.34 -8.96 20.92
CA VAL A 83 6.42 -9.08 19.46
C VAL A 83 7.85 -9.36 19.02
N GLU A 84 8.00 -9.89 17.81
CA GLU A 84 9.28 -10.01 17.13
C GLU A 84 9.20 -9.44 15.70
N MET A 85 10.31 -8.90 15.21
CA MET A 85 10.44 -8.50 13.82
C MET A 85 10.78 -9.69 12.96
N VAL A 86 10.01 -9.93 11.90
CA VAL A 86 10.20 -11.03 10.96
C VAL A 86 10.42 -10.49 9.55
N HIS A 87 11.40 -11.07 8.86
CA HIS A 87 11.59 -10.86 7.42
C HIS A 87 10.84 -11.93 6.62
N LEU A 88 10.05 -11.49 5.67
CA LEU A 88 9.20 -12.32 4.83
C LEU A 88 9.70 -12.33 3.38
N ASN A 89 9.88 -13.50 2.82
CA ASN A 89 10.41 -13.65 1.46
C ASN A 89 9.49 -13.06 0.38
N ARG A 90 8.17 -13.09 0.58
CA ARG A 90 7.18 -12.64 -0.41
C ARG A 90 6.34 -11.44 0.03
N GLY A 91 6.53 -10.95 1.25
CA GLY A 91 5.69 -9.91 1.85
C GLY A 91 4.33 -10.43 2.34
N ILE A 92 3.58 -9.53 2.99
CA ILE A 92 2.19 -9.76 3.40
C ILE A 92 1.32 -8.76 2.66
N PHE A 93 0.39 -9.26 1.88
CA PHE A 93 -0.55 -8.46 1.10
C PHE A 93 -1.97 -8.88 1.47
N ASP A 94 -2.92 -7.95 1.37
CA ASP A 94 -4.31 -8.25 1.65
C ASP A 94 -4.89 -9.14 0.52
N GLU A 95 -4.88 -8.69 -0.73
CA GLU A 95 -5.37 -9.47 -1.89
C GLU A 95 -4.34 -9.59 -3.00
N ALA A 96 -3.64 -8.49 -3.34
CA ALA A 96 -2.64 -8.51 -4.39
C ALA A 96 -1.42 -7.66 -4.02
N SER A 97 -0.31 -7.87 -4.74
CA SER A 97 0.98 -7.26 -4.41
C SER A 97 1.09 -5.78 -4.83
N ILE A 98 0.18 -5.30 -5.67
CA ILE A 98 0.16 -3.91 -6.14
C ILE A 98 -1.21 -3.31 -5.89
N SER A 99 -1.23 -2.18 -5.19
CA SER A 99 -2.40 -1.31 -5.03
C SER A 99 -2.17 -0.01 -5.80
N VAL A 100 -3.14 0.38 -6.61
CA VAL A 100 -3.11 1.58 -7.46
C VAL A 100 -4.32 2.45 -7.13
N ILE A 101 -4.13 3.76 -7.05
CA ILE A 101 -5.22 4.73 -6.90
C ILE A 101 -4.91 5.98 -7.71
N THR A 102 -5.93 6.71 -8.17
CA THR A 102 -5.72 7.99 -8.83
C THR A 102 -5.75 9.15 -7.85
N SER A 103 -5.05 10.24 -8.19
CA SER A 103 -5.10 11.48 -7.41
C SER A 103 -6.50 12.09 -7.38
N SER A 104 -7.28 11.91 -8.47
CA SER A 104 -8.66 12.36 -8.59
C SER A 104 -9.58 11.64 -7.59
N THR A 105 -9.41 10.33 -7.44
CA THR A 105 -10.16 9.51 -6.46
C THR A 105 -9.81 9.93 -5.03
N VAL A 106 -8.52 10.09 -4.71
CA VAL A 106 -8.10 10.59 -3.39
C VAL A 106 -8.72 11.96 -3.09
N GLY A 107 -8.69 12.87 -4.08
CA GLY A 107 -9.28 14.20 -3.97
C GLY A 107 -10.79 14.17 -3.71
N GLU A 108 -11.53 13.34 -4.45
CA GLU A 108 -12.97 13.22 -4.31
C GLU A 108 -13.37 12.60 -2.96
N ILE A 109 -12.66 11.57 -2.51
CA ILE A 109 -12.91 10.99 -1.18
C ILE A 109 -12.67 12.03 -0.08
N GLY A 110 -11.59 12.81 -0.18
CA GLY A 110 -11.34 13.91 0.75
C GLY A 110 -12.49 14.91 0.78
N ARG A 111 -13.00 15.32 -0.39
CA ARG A 111 -14.14 16.21 -0.52
C ARG A 111 -15.42 15.63 0.13
N LEU A 112 -15.70 14.36 -0.14
CA LEU A 112 -16.88 13.64 0.40
C LEU A 112 -16.82 13.45 1.91
N ALA A 113 -15.63 13.29 2.45
CA ALA A 113 -15.38 13.16 3.89
C ALA A 113 -15.24 14.51 4.61
N ALA A 114 -15.29 15.64 3.89
CA ALA A 114 -14.97 16.97 4.40
C ALA A 114 -13.59 17.03 5.07
N GLN A 115 -12.62 16.30 4.52
CA GLN A 115 -11.26 16.15 5.02
C GLN A 115 -10.25 16.61 3.97
N ARG A 116 -9.03 16.96 4.42
CA ARG A 116 -7.93 17.17 3.51
C ARG A 116 -7.57 15.84 2.84
N PRO A 117 -7.48 15.78 1.49
CA PRO A 117 -7.05 14.58 0.79
C PRO A 117 -5.63 14.18 1.22
N ASP A 118 -5.47 12.92 1.62
CA ASP A 118 -4.16 12.37 1.97
C ASP A 118 -4.01 10.94 1.46
N VAL A 119 -3.20 10.78 0.42
CA VAL A 119 -2.94 9.50 -0.23
C VAL A 119 -2.34 8.46 0.72
N ARG A 120 -1.61 8.90 1.75
CA ARG A 120 -0.98 7.99 2.73
C ARG A 120 -1.99 7.12 3.48
N ARG A 121 -3.25 7.57 3.63
CA ARG A 121 -4.34 6.77 4.23
C ARG A 121 -4.65 5.51 3.43
N PHE A 122 -4.52 5.59 2.11
CA PHE A 122 -4.81 4.49 1.18
C PHE A 122 -3.62 3.53 1.02
N ARG A 123 -2.40 3.97 1.37
CA ARG A 123 -1.16 3.18 1.30
C ARG A 123 -0.92 2.53 -0.08
N PRO A 124 -1.18 3.20 -1.19
CA PRO A 124 -0.99 2.62 -2.50
C PRO A 124 0.49 2.40 -2.81
N ASN A 125 0.79 1.42 -3.66
CA ASN A 125 2.12 1.29 -4.26
C ASN A 125 2.31 2.33 -5.37
N ILE A 126 1.24 2.63 -6.11
CA ILE A 126 1.28 3.51 -7.27
C ILE A 126 0.14 4.53 -7.18
N LEU A 127 0.51 5.80 -7.23
CA LEU A 127 -0.42 6.92 -7.39
C LEU A 127 -0.34 7.41 -8.82
N ILE A 128 -1.48 7.46 -9.51
CA ILE A 128 -1.55 7.93 -10.91
C ILE A 128 -2.26 9.28 -10.96
N ALA A 129 -1.62 10.27 -11.60
CA ALA A 129 -2.28 11.50 -12.02
C ALA A 129 -2.84 11.28 -13.43
N SER A 130 -4.12 10.97 -13.53
CA SER A 130 -4.76 10.71 -14.80
C SER A 130 -5.03 12.01 -15.58
N THR A 131 -4.89 11.93 -16.89
CA THR A 131 -5.20 13.06 -17.81
C THR A 131 -6.70 13.36 -17.88
N ARG A 132 -7.56 12.35 -17.66
CA ARG A 132 -9.02 12.51 -17.62
C ARG A 132 -9.50 13.20 -16.35
N SER A 133 -8.74 13.09 -15.25
CA SER A 133 -9.09 13.64 -13.94
C SER A 133 -10.48 13.26 -13.43
N ILE A 134 -10.97 12.08 -13.81
CA ILE A 134 -12.27 11.56 -13.39
C ILE A 134 -12.08 10.73 -12.13
N PRO A 135 -12.77 11.03 -11.02
CA PRO A 135 -12.71 10.21 -9.82
C PRO A 135 -13.21 8.79 -10.09
N PHE A 136 -12.53 7.81 -9.49
CA PHE A 136 -12.83 6.37 -9.59
C PHE A 136 -12.70 5.77 -11.00
N GLU A 137 -12.02 6.46 -11.94
CA GLU A 137 -11.80 5.93 -13.27
C GLU A 137 -10.96 4.65 -13.30
N GLU A 138 -10.15 4.42 -12.26
CA GLU A 138 -9.38 3.20 -12.10
C GLU A 138 -10.25 1.93 -12.02
N ASP A 139 -11.52 2.05 -11.69
CA ASP A 139 -12.47 0.93 -11.72
C ASP A 139 -12.67 0.36 -13.13
N GLU A 140 -12.54 1.21 -14.16
CA GLU A 140 -12.62 0.81 -15.57
C GLU A 140 -11.38 0.02 -16.03
N TRP A 141 -10.31 0.01 -15.22
CA TRP A 141 -9.07 -0.69 -15.56
C TRP A 141 -9.07 -2.17 -15.19
N VAL A 142 -10.07 -2.63 -14.44
CA VAL A 142 -10.17 -4.02 -14.02
C VAL A 142 -10.25 -4.96 -15.23
N GLY A 143 -9.38 -5.97 -15.24
CA GLY A 143 -9.18 -6.90 -16.36
C GLY A 143 -8.17 -6.44 -17.40
N GLY A 144 -7.79 -5.16 -17.43
CA GLY A 144 -6.79 -4.62 -18.33
C GLY A 144 -5.39 -4.56 -17.76
N VAL A 145 -4.47 -3.97 -18.49
CA VAL A 145 -3.05 -3.88 -18.17
C VAL A 145 -2.61 -2.42 -18.15
N LEU A 146 -1.90 -2.03 -17.08
CA LEU A 146 -1.17 -0.79 -17.01
C LEU A 146 0.29 -1.02 -17.36
N SER A 147 0.82 -0.27 -18.33
CA SER A 147 2.24 -0.27 -18.72
C SER A 147 2.89 1.06 -18.30
N PHE A 148 4.08 1.00 -17.70
CA PHE A 148 4.78 2.15 -17.10
C PHE A 148 5.97 2.56 -17.97
N GLY A 149 5.75 3.44 -18.93
CA GLY A 149 6.72 3.90 -19.93
C GLY A 149 6.31 3.51 -21.35
N GLU A 150 6.99 4.08 -22.34
CA GLU A 150 6.64 3.94 -23.78
C GLU A 150 7.19 2.67 -24.43
N ALA A 151 8.15 1.98 -23.83
CA ALA A 151 8.79 0.82 -24.44
C ALA A 151 7.94 -0.45 -24.27
N ASN A 152 7.96 -1.34 -25.28
CA ASN A 152 7.29 -2.64 -25.22
C ASN A 152 7.76 -3.54 -24.08
N GLU A 153 8.93 -3.27 -23.49
CA GLU A 153 9.49 -3.98 -22.36
C GLU A 153 9.33 -3.23 -21.02
N SER A 154 8.55 -2.16 -21.00
CA SER A 154 8.28 -1.40 -19.76
C SER A 154 7.56 -2.26 -18.73
N ALA A 155 7.78 -1.95 -17.44
CA ALA A 155 7.08 -2.64 -16.34
C ALA A 155 5.56 -2.62 -16.56
N ALA A 156 4.86 -3.69 -16.19
CA ALA A 156 3.42 -3.78 -16.39
C ALA A 156 2.71 -4.52 -15.26
N VAL A 157 1.48 -4.10 -14.99
CA VAL A 157 0.59 -4.65 -13.97
C VAL A 157 -0.78 -4.94 -14.59
N CYS A 158 -1.24 -6.17 -14.48
CA CYS A 158 -2.63 -6.53 -14.79
C CYS A 158 -3.50 -6.14 -13.60
N ILE A 159 -4.55 -5.36 -13.83
CA ILE A 159 -5.50 -4.96 -12.78
C ILE A 159 -6.50 -6.09 -12.59
N THR A 160 -6.57 -6.60 -11.36
CA THR A 160 -7.34 -7.82 -11.06
C THR A 160 -8.72 -7.52 -10.49
N ASN A 161 -8.83 -6.58 -9.58
CA ASN A 161 -10.07 -6.27 -8.87
C ASN A 161 -10.00 -4.87 -8.24
N ARG A 162 -11.16 -4.39 -7.79
CA ARG A 162 -11.25 -3.17 -7.00
C ARG A 162 -10.69 -3.42 -5.59
N ASP A 163 -10.16 -2.36 -4.99
CA ASP A 163 -9.58 -2.42 -3.64
C ASP A 163 -10.67 -2.12 -2.60
N GLU A 164 -11.08 -3.16 -1.85
CA GLU A 164 -11.99 -3.03 -0.71
C GLU A 164 -11.25 -2.44 0.48
N ARG A 165 -11.78 -1.34 1.05
CA ARG A 165 -11.09 -0.58 2.09
C ARG A 165 -11.44 -1.06 3.48
N CYS A 166 -10.42 -1.34 4.27
CA CYS A 166 -10.54 -1.65 5.69
C CYS A 166 -10.40 -0.39 6.57
N SER A 167 -10.52 -0.56 7.88
CA SER A 167 -10.38 0.52 8.85
C SER A 167 -9.06 1.32 8.78
N MET A 168 -8.06 0.82 8.05
CA MET A 168 -6.76 1.49 7.89
C MET A 168 -6.86 2.90 7.32
N VAL A 169 -7.80 3.15 6.40
CA VAL A 169 -8.00 4.49 5.81
C VAL A 169 -8.50 5.52 6.82
N SER A 170 -9.03 5.05 7.96
CA SER A 170 -9.51 5.91 9.03
C SER A 170 -8.39 6.46 9.92
N PHE A 171 -7.19 5.91 9.88
CA PHE A 171 -6.12 6.42 10.72
C PHE A 171 -5.41 7.61 10.06
N ASP A 172 -5.31 8.70 10.81
CA ASP A 172 -4.51 9.84 10.39
C ASP A 172 -3.02 9.45 10.37
N PRO A 173 -2.31 9.62 9.25
CA PRO A 173 -0.94 9.12 9.11
C PRO A 173 0.09 9.86 9.98
N ASP A 174 -0.22 11.05 10.47
CA ASP A 174 0.70 11.85 11.29
C ASP A 174 0.43 11.68 12.79
N SER A 175 -0.83 11.55 13.18
CA SER A 175 -1.24 11.46 14.59
C SER A 175 -1.68 10.07 15.04
N ALA A 176 -1.93 9.15 14.10
CA ALA A 176 -2.55 7.84 14.31
C ALA A 176 -3.97 7.91 14.91
N ARG A 177 -4.57 9.10 15.00
CA ARG A 177 -5.94 9.24 15.51
C ARG A 177 -6.94 8.65 14.54
N PRO A 178 -7.91 7.87 15.00
CA PRO A 178 -8.97 7.36 14.15
C PRO A 178 -9.93 8.48 13.75
N ASP A 179 -10.27 8.51 12.47
CA ASP A 179 -11.29 9.37 11.89
C ASP A 179 -12.11 8.55 10.90
N ALA A 180 -13.31 8.16 11.30
CA ALA A 180 -14.16 7.27 10.53
C ALA A 180 -14.82 7.94 9.31
N GLU A 181 -14.73 9.26 9.14
CA GLU A 181 -15.45 9.97 8.07
C GLU A 181 -14.93 9.58 6.68
N VAL A 182 -13.63 9.29 6.54
CA VAL A 182 -13.06 8.81 5.28
C VAL A 182 -13.66 7.46 4.88
N LEU A 183 -13.65 6.48 5.78
CA LEU A 183 -14.24 5.16 5.50
C LEU A 183 -15.74 5.24 5.27
N LYS A 184 -16.48 6.01 6.09
CA LYS A 184 -17.93 6.23 5.90
C LYS A 184 -18.26 6.85 4.55
N ALA A 185 -17.43 7.80 4.07
CA ALA A 185 -17.62 8.40 2.76
C ALA A 185 -17.47 7.35 1.65
N ILE A 186 -16.41 6.49 1.72
CA ILE A 186 -16.20 5.42 0.76
C ILE A 186 -17.36 4.41 0.79
N VAL A 187 -17.75 3.92 1.97
CA VAL A 187 -18.88 2.96 2.11
C VAL A 187 -20.16 3.53 1.50
N ARG A 188 -20.50 4.78 1.82
CA ARG A 188 -21.76 5.41 1.38
C ARG A 188 -21.89 5.55 -0.13
N VAL A 189 -20.78 5.84 -0.84
CA VAL A 189 -20.84 6.19 -2.27
C VAL A 189 -20.21 5.14 -3.19
N ARG A 190 -19.46 4.18 -2.65
CA ARG A 190 -18.64 3.25 -3.43
C ARG A 190 -18.66 1.81 -2.92
N ASP A 191 -19.61 1.43 -2.08
CA ASP A 191 -19.71 0.07 -1.51
C ASP A 191 -18.38 -0.40 -0.90
N ASN A 192 -17.71 0.48 -0.16
CA ASN A 192 -16.41 0.24 0.48
C ASN A 192 -15.22 0.08 -0.48
N GLN A 193 -15.32 0.47 -1.76
CA GLN A 193 -14.26 0.29 -2.75
C GLN A 193 -13.63 1.63 -3.16
N ALA A 194 -12.30 1.68 -3.19
CA ALA A 194 -11.55 2.85 -3.68
C ALA A 194 -10.14 2.46 -4.11
N GLY A 195 -9.80 2.68 -5.37
CA GLY A 195 -8.58 2.18 -6.00
C GLY A 195 -8.74 0.74 -6.47
N VAL A 196 -7.66 0.17 -6.97
CA VAL A 196 -7.64 -1.17 -7.56
C VAL A 196 -6.40 -1.95 -7.14
N TYR A 197 -6.52 -3.26 -7.14
CA TYR A 197 -5.41 -4.20 -6.99
C TYR A 197 -4.91 -4.72 -8.34
N GLY A 198 -3.66 -5.13 -8.36
CA GLY A 198 -3.07 -5.74 -9.55
C GLY A 198 -1.93 -6.69 -9.26
N ALA A 199 -1.64 -7.50 -10.25
CA ALA A 199 -0.52 -8.44 -10.28
C ALA A 199 0.50 -8.05 -11.34
N VAL A 200 1.78 -8.22 -11.03
CA VAL A 200 2.87 -7.90 -11.95
C VAL A 200 2.89 -8.88 -13.12
N THR A 201 2.78 -8.37 -14.34
CA THR A 201 2.86 -9.16 -15.58
C THR A 201 4.17 -8.96 -16.32
N ARG A 202 4.86 -7.84 -16.04
CA ARG A 202 6.21 -7.59 -16.57
C ARG A 202 7.01 -6.78 -15.56
N ARG A 203 8.17 -7.32 -15.18
CA ARG A 203 9.11 -6.66 -14.26
C ARG A 203 9.74 -5.44 -14.93
N GLY A 204 10.20 -4.50 -14.12
CA GLY A 204 10.94 -3.35 -14.61
C GLY A 204 11.11 -2.28 -13.55
N ARG A 205 11.65 -1.15 -13.95
CA ARG A 205 11.88 -0.03 -13.05
C ARG A 205 10.74 0.98 -13.12
N LEU A 206 10.23 1.37 -11.97
CA LEU A 206 9.26 2.44 -11.81
C LEU A 206 9.98 3.72 -11.36
N THR A 207 9.73 4.82 -12.08
CA THR A 207 10.23 6.15 -11.75
C THR A 207 9.06 7.12 -11.69
N ILE A 208 9.12 8.08 -10.77
CA ILE A 208 8.11 9.13 -10.69
C ILE A 208 8.12 9.94 -11.99
N GLY A 209 6.92 10.23 -12.51
CA GLY A 209 6.74 10.99 -13.74
C GLY A 209 6.74 10.16 -15.02
N LEU A 210 6.87 8.83 -14.93
CA LEU A 210 6.67 7.97 -16.11
C LEU A 210 5.24 8.09 -16.63
N PRO A 211 5.04 8.13 -17.96
CA PRO A 211 3.73 7.96 -18.56
C PRO A 211 3.19 6.57 -18.28
N VAL A 212 1.88 6.49 -18.05
CA VAL A 212 1.17 5.23 -17.81
C VAL A 212 0.15 5.03 -18.91
N PHE A 213 0.21 3.89 -19.56
CA PHE A 213 -0.70 3.51 -20.65
C PHE A 213 -1.60 2.39 -20.17
N PHE A 214 -2.89 2.52 -20.45
CA PHE A 214 -3.91 1.51 -20.16
C PHE A 214 -4.28 0.77 -21.43
N GLU A 215 -4.19 -0.55 -21.38
CA GLU A 215 -4.69 -1.46 -22.41
C GLU A 215 -5.86 -2.26 -21.83
N PRO A 216 -7.09 -2.08 -22.34
CA PRO A 216 -8.25 -2.82 -21.86
C PRO A 216 -8.11 -4.31 -22.13
N ALA A 217 -8.81 -5.14 -21.33
CA ALA A 217 -8.91 -6.57 -21.60
C ALA A 217 -9.39 -6.81 -23.05
N ALA A 218 -8.77 -7.77 -23.73
CA ALA A 218 -9.26 -8.19 -25.03
C ALA A 218 -10.73 -8.61 -24.89
N ALA A 219 -11.63 -7.94 -25.60
CA ALA A 219 -13.04 -8.32 -25.61
C ALA A 219 -13.13 -9.80 -25.98
N ASP A 220 -13.86 -10.58 -25.18
CA ASP A 220 -14.05 -12.02 -25.43
C ASP A 220 -14.74 -12.20 -26.78
N ARG A 221 -13.95 -12.44 -27.85
CA ARG A 221 -14.42 -12.67 -29.22
C ARG A 221 -15.19 -13.99 -29.38
N ARG A 222 -15.54 -14.65 -28.27
CA ARG A 222 -16.23 -15.96 -28.28
C ARG A 222 -17.75 -15.88 -28.12
N ARG A 223 -18.34 -14.68 -28.25
CA ARG A 223 -19.80 -14.52 -28.28
C ARG A 223 -20.22 -13.89 -29.61
N GLN A 224 -20.01 -14.62 -30.67
CA GLN A 224 -20.76 -14.51 -31.95
C GLN A 224 -21.14 -15.89 -32.40
#